data_8a7eb787b9191f66f7107bd351389f82
#
_entry.id   8a7eb787b9191f66f7107bd351389f82
#
_cell.length_a   1.000
_cell.length_b   1.000
_cell.length_c   1.000
_cell.angle_alpha   90.00
_cell.angle_beta   90.00
_cell.angle_gamma   90.00
#
_symmetry.space_group_name_H-M   'P 1'
#
loop_
_entity.id
_entity.type
_entity.pdbx_description
1 polymer ?
#
loop_
_entity_poly.entity_id
_entity_poly.type
_entity_poly.pdbx_seq_one_letter_code
_entity_poly.pdbx_strand_id
1 'polypeptide(L)'
;NTPDLVAAEGIEYLCDWANDDMPYPFETASGSIHNMPHTMELDDQQILIALRHTEQEYVDQLKDQFDCLYAESVNSGGRIMAINLNPWVTGQAYRIKKLEEALSYITGHDGVWSATGGEILDAFKGQG
;
A
#
# COMPACT_ATOMS: atom_id res chain seq x y z
N ASN A 1 -7.20 22.22 7.27
CA ASN A 1 -6.39 22.40 6.06
C ASN A 1 -5.02 21.72 6.13
N THR A 2 -5.02 20.44 6.53
CA THR A 2 -3.78 19.64 6.59
C THR A 2 -3.08 19.57 5.21
N PRO A 3 -3.77 19.31 4.08
CA PRO A 3 -3.11 19.26 2.78
C PRO A 3 -2.38 20.57 2.39
N ASP A 4 -2.96 21.74 2.72
CA ASP A 4 -2.34 23.02 2.41
C ASP A 4 -1.04 23.24 3.19
N LEU A 5 -1.03 22.86 4.48
CA LEU A 5 0.15 22.95 5.33
C LEU A 5 1.24 21.99 4.88
N VAL A 6 0.85 20.76 4.56
CA VAL A 6 1.77 19.70 4.11
C VAL A 6 2.43 20.07 2.78
N ALA A 7 1.65 20.61 1.83
CA ALA A 7 2.18 21.12 0.56
C ALA A 7 3.15 22.30 0.78
N ALA A 8 2.83 23.21 1.70
CA ALA A 8 3.70 24.35 2.02
C ALA A 8 5.04 23.93 2.61
N GLU A 9 5.11 22.81 3.32
CA GLU A 9 6.33 22.24 3.89
C GLU A 9 7.14 21.40 2.88
N GLY A 10 6.69 21.32 1.63
CA GLY A 10 7.41 20.61 0.57
C GLY A 10 7.24 19.09 0.59
N ILE A 11 6.24 18.57 1.27
CA ILE A 11 5.89 17.15 1.24
C ILE A 11 5.22 16.87 -0.11
N GLU A 12 5.65 15.82 -0.79
CA GLU A 12 5.24 15.54 -2.17
C GLU A 12 3.96 14.71 -2.29
N TYR A 13 3.62 13.92 -1.27
CA TYR A 13 2.42 13.11 -1.28
C TYR A 13 1.84 12.86 0.12
N LEU A 14 0.55 12.54 0.13
CA LEU A 14 -0.21 12.07 1.29
C LEU A 14 -0.72 10.65 1.04
N CYS A 15 -1.00 9.91 2.11
CA CYS A 15 -1.60 8.58 2.07
C CYS A 15 -2.94 8.54 2.84
N ASP A 16 -3.66 9.66 2.88
CA ASP A 16 -4.82 9.82 3.77
C ASP A 16 -6.13 9.33 3.17
N TRP A 17 -6.20 9.20 1.84
CA TRP A 17 -7.44 8.86 1.14
C TRP A 17 -7.33 7.53 0.41
N ALA A 18 -8.16 6.59 0.82
CA ALA A 18 -8.27 5.25 0.23
C ALA A 18 -9.37 5.22 -0.85
N ASN A 19 -9.22 6.00 -1.90
CA ASN A 19 -10.24 6.20 -2.92
C ASN A 19 -9.79 5.93 -4.36
N ASP A 20 -8.56 5.50 -4.56
CA ASP A 20 -8.03 5.13 -5.87
C ASP A 20 -6.91 4.10 -5.71
N ASP A 21 -6.65 3.34 -6.78
CA ASP A 21 -5.59 2.33 -6.86
C ASP A 21 -4.28 2.88 -7.45
N MET A 22 -4.31 4.13 -7.91
CA MET A 22 -3.16 4.82 -8.51
C MET A 22 -2.95 6.17 -7.87
N PRO A 23 -1.71 6.71 -7.86
CA PRO A 23 -1.48 8.07 -7.43
C PRO A 23 -2.26 9.06 -8.30
N TYR A 24 -2.76 10.12 -7.70
CA TYR A 24 -3.37 11.20 -8.44
C TYR A 24 -3.01 12.56 -7.83
N PRO A 25 -2.83 13.59 -8.66
CA PRO A 25 -2.59 14.93 -8.16
C PRO A 25 -3.89 15.60 -7.71
N PHE A 26 -3.80 16.45 -6.72
CA PHE A 26 -4.86 17.37 -6.34
C PHE A 26 -4.28 18.73 -5.93
N GLU A 27 -5.07 19.77 -6.14
CA GLU A 27 -4.67 21.14 -5.86
C GLU A 27 -4.96 21.53 -4.42
N THR A 28 -4.02 22.25 -3.81
CA THR A 28 -4.15 22.88 -2.51
C THR A 28 -3.94 24.40 -2.63
N ALA A 29 -4.22 25.12 -1.58
CA ALA A 29 -3.94 26.56 -1.54
C ALA A 29 -2.43 26.89 -1.65
N SER A 30 -1.58 25.91 -1.36
CA SER A 30 -0.11 26.07 -1.35
C SER A 30 0.60 25.36 -2.52
N GLY A 31 -0.16 24.79 -3.49
CA GLY A 31 0.37 24.09 -4.64
C GLY A 31 -0.24 22.71 -4.83
N SER A 32 0.25 21.97 -5.84
CA SER A 32 -0.21 20.61 -6.13
C SER A 32 0.53 19.60 -5.27
N ILE A 33 -0.19 18.62 -4.76
CA ILE A 33 0.35 17.47 -4.01
C ILE A 33 -0.31 16.20 -4.55
N HIS A 34 0.29 15.04 -4.33
CA HIS A 34 -0.29 13.78 -4.77
C HIS A 34 -0.91 13.01 -3.61
N ASN A 35 -2.03 12.32 -3.88
CA ASN A 35 -2.49 11.24 -3.01
C ASN A 35 -1.89 9.93 -3.49
N MET A 36 -1.25 9.20 -2.57
CA MET A 36 -0.70 7.87 -2.81
C MET A 36 -1.73 6.84 -2.37
N PRO A 37 -1.95 5.77 -3.14
CA PRO A 37 -2.86 4.71 -2.74
C PRO A 37 -2.53 4.14 -1.36
N HIS A 38 -3.56 3.98 -0.57
CA HIS A 38 -3.49 3.40 0.76
C HIS A 38 -4.73 2.56 1.01
N THR A 39 -4.58 1.44 1.68
CA THR A 39 -5.71 0.59 2.04
C THR A 39 -5.72 0.29 3.54
N MET A 40 -6.87 0.42 4.15
CA MET A 40 -7.08 0.04 5.54
C MET A 40 -7.43 -1.45 5.67
N GLU A 41 -7.90 -2.06 4.61
CA GLU A 41 -8.34 -3.45 4.57
C GLU A 41 -7.18 -4.45 4.76
N LEU A 42 -5.96 -4.05 4.42
CA LEU A 42 -4.76 -4.86 4.59
C LEU A 42 -3.92 -4.45 5.81
N ASP A 43 -4.50 -3.70 6.72
CA ASP A 43 -3.88 -3.36 8.00
C ASP A 43 -3.89 -4.57 8.94
N ASP A 44 -2.72 -4.98 9.43
CA ASP A 44 -2.58 -6.15 10.30
C ASP A 44 -3.31 -5.99 11.65
N GLN A 45 -3.34 -4.78 12.18
CA GLN A 45 -4.09 -4.48 13.39
C GLN A 45 -5.60 -4.63 13.14
N GLN A 46 -6.09 -4.15 12.01
CA GLN A 46 -7.49 -4.29 11.65
C GLN A 46 -7.89 -5.76 11.51
N ILE A 47 -7.12 -6.54 10.75
CA ILE A 47 -7.44 -7.94 10.45
C ILE A 47 -7.27 -8.82 11.69
N LEU A 48 -6.11 -8.77 12.34
CA LEU A 48 -5.77 -9.72 13.40
C LEU A 48 -6.30 -9.33 14.78
N ILE A 49 -6.41 -8.02 15.06
CA ILE A 49 -6.81 -7.55 16.39
C ILE A 49 -8.29 -7.14 16.40
N ALA A 50 -8.70 -6.24 15.51
CA ALA A 50 -10.08 -5.73 15.52
C ALA A 50 -11.08 -6.79 15.02
N LEU A 51 -10.81 -7.40 13.87
CA LEU A 51 -11.67 -8.45 13.28
C LEU A 51 -11.39 -9.84 13.85
N ARG A 52 -10.28 -10.04 14.53
CA ARG A 52 -9.86 -11.30 15.15
C ARG A 52 -9.76 -12.47 14.16
N HIS A 53 -9.33 -12.17 12.94
CA HIS A 53 -9.03 -13.23 11.97
C HIS A 53 -7.77 -13.99 12.40
N THR A 54 -7.66 -15.23 11.94
CA THR A 54 -6.46 -16.04 12.19
C THR A 54 -5.28 -15.54 11.36
N GLU A 55 -4.07 -15.92 11.75
CA GLU A 55 -2.86 -15.61 11.00
C GLU A 55 -2.91 -16.21 9.58
N GLN A 56 -3.55 -17.36 9.41
CA GLN A 56 -3.71 -17.96 8.09
C GLN A 56 -4.69 -17.16 7.21
N GLU A 57 -5.80 -16.72 7.77
CA GLU A 57 -6.75 -15.85 7.06
C GLU A 57 -6.10 -14.52 6.66
N TYR A 58 -5.22 -13.96 7.50
CA TYR A 58 -4.44 -12.78 7.16
C TYR A 58 -3.54 -13.02 5.93
N VAL A 59 -2.80 -14.14 5.92
CA VAL A 59 -1.96 -14.52 4.76
C VAL A 59 -2.82 -14.70 3.50
N ASP A 60 -3.95 -15.39 3.62
CA ASP A 60 -4.85 -15.64 2.49
C ASP A 60 -5.41 -14.35 1.92
N GLN A 61 -5.82 -13.39 2.77
CA GLN A 61 -6.29 -12.07 2.33
C GLN A 61 -5.21 -11.28 1.58
N LEU A 62 -3.96 -11.31 2.06
CA LEU A 62 -2.84 -10.66 1.36
C LEU A 62 -2.59 -11.28 0.00
N LYS A 63 -2.61 -12.62 -0.09
CA LYS A 63 -2.42 -13.34 -1.37
C LYS A 63 -3.56 -13.07 -2.34
N ASP A 64 -4.80 -13.13 -1.89
CA ASP A 64 -5.98 -12.91 -2.74
C ASP A 64 -6.00 -11.48 -3.30
N GLN A 65 -5.69 -10.48 -2.47
CA GLN A 65 -5.58 -9.09 -2.93
C GLN A 65 -4.46 -8.93 -3.96
N PHE A 66 -3.31 -9.54 -3.70
CA PHE A 66 -2.19 -9.51 -4.64
C PHE A 66 -2.58 -10.17 -5.97
N ASP A 67 -3.17 -11.36 -5.93
CA ASP A 67 -3.54 -12.10 -7.14
C ASP A 67 -4.52 -11.31 -8.02
N CYS A 68 -5.48 -10.64 -7.40
CA CYS A 68 -6.42 -9.77 -8.11
C CYS A 68 -5.69 -8.61 -8.81
N LEU A 69 -4.88 -7.85 -8.07
CA LEU A 69 -4.12 -6.72 -8.62
C LEU A 69 -3.11 -7.17 -9.68
N TYR A 70 -2.47 -8.31 -9.46
CA TYR A 70 -1.52 -8.87 -10.41
C TYR A 70 -2.18 -9.26 -11.74
N ALA A 71 -3.35 -9.90 -11.68
CA ALA A 71 -4.12 -10.23 -12.86
C ALA A 71 -4.60 -8.98 -13.61
N GLU A 72 -5.04 -7.96 -12.91
CA GLU A 72 -5.45 -6.68 -13.50
C GLU A 72 -4.28 -5.96 -14.17
N SER A 73 -3.09 -6.03 -13.59
CA SER A 73 -1.90 -5.34 -14.10
C SER A 73 -1.50 -5.80 -15.50
N VAL A 74 -1.80 -7.05 -15.86
CA VAL A 74 -1.51 -7.61 -17.19
C VAL A 74 -2.25 -6.86 -18.30
N ASN A 75 -3.48 -6.40 -18.01
CA ASN A 75 -4.35 -5.78 -19.01
C ASN A 75 -4.45 -4.26 -18.91
N SER A 76 -4.20 -3.70 -17.74
CA SER A 76 -4.53 -2.30 -17.44
C SER A 76 -3.33 -1.47 -16.97
N GLY A 77 -2.14 -2.04 -16.98
CA GLY A 77 -0.91 -1.38 -16.48
C GLY A 77 -0.69 -1.58 -14.98
N GLY A 78 0.40 -1.04 -14.47
CA GLY A 78 0.85 -1.25 -13.10
C GLY A 78 -0.23 -1.01 -12.04
N ARG A 79 -0.13 -1.76 -10.96
CA ARG A 79 -0.98 -1.62 -9.78
C ARG A 79 -0.11 -1.44 -8.55
N ILE A 80 -0.62 -0.75 -7.55
CA ILE A 80 0.05 -0.51 -6.28
C ILE A 80 -0.67 -1.30 -5.20
N MET A 81 0.10 -2.04 -4.40
CA MET A 81 -0.39 -2.72 -3.22
C MET A 81 0.32 -2.15 -2.00
N ALA A 82 -0.42 -1.54 -1.10
CA ALA A 82 0.08 -1.06 0.17
C ALA A 82 -0.34 -2.02 1.29
N ILE A 83 0.59 -2.39 2.13
CA ILE A 83 0.35 -3.25 3.31
C ILE A 83 0.76 -2.46 4.54
N ASN A 84 -0.18 -2.25 5.46
CA ASN A 84 0.10 -1.59 6.72
C ASN A 84 0.57 -2.60 7.75
N LEU A 85 1.75 -2.36 8.30
CA LEU A 85 2.36 -3.23 9.30
C LEU A 85 2.57 -2.51 10.61
N ASN A 86 2.08 -3.12 11.68
CA ASN A 86 2.33 -2.70 13.05
C ASN A 86 3.29 -3.70 13.70
N PRO A 87 4.54 -3.32 14.01
CA PRO A 87 5.53 -4.28 14.55
C PRO A 87 5.09 -5.02 15.81
N TRP A 88 4.26 -4.39 16.62
CA TRP A 88 3.70 -5.03 17.81
C TRP A 88 2.63 -6.09 17.49
N VAL A 89 2.11 -6.13 16.27
CA VAL A 89 1.15 -7.14 15.79
C VAL A 89 1.88 -8.25 15.03
N THR A 90 2.33 -7.99 13.81
CA THR A 90 2.96 -9.00 12.94
C THR A 90 4.43 -9.25 13.24
N GLY A 91 5.11 -8.35 13.94
CA GLY A 91 6.48 -8.56 14.41
C GLY A 91 6.62 -9.54 15.58
N GLN A 92 5.54 -10.07 16.13
CA GLN A 92 5.59 -11.09 17.19
C GLN A 92 6.13 -12.42 16.67
N ALA A 93 6.90 -13.11 17.52
CA ALA A 93 7.58 -14.36 17.14
C ALA A 93 6.64 -15.42 16.57
N TYR A 94 5.40 -15.48 17.04
CA TYR A 94 4.41 -16.45 16.57
C TYR A 94 3.67 -16.01 15.29
N ARG A 95 3.84 -14.78 14.84
CA ARG A 95 3.21 -14.21 13.63
C ARG A 95 4.18 -13.91 12.49
N ILE A 96 5.43 -13.60 12.83
CA ILE A 96 6.41 -13.12 11.84
C ILE A 96 6.61 -14.08 10.65
N LYS A 97 6.54 -15.40 10.89
CA LYS A 97 6.65 -16.40 9.83
C LYS A 97 5.50 -16.34 8.84
N LYS A 98 4.32 -15.94 9.28
CA LYS A 98 3.15 -15.79 8.41
C LYS A 98 3.27 -14.55 7.54
N LEU A 99 3.78 -13.46 8.08
CA LEU A 99 4.13 -12.29 7.28
C LEU A 99 5.19 -12.62 6.22
N GLU A 100 6.24 -13.33 6.62
CA GLU A 100 7.29 -13.80 5.69
C GLU A 100 6.71 -14.67 4.57
N GLU A 101 5.79 -15.58 4.89
CA GLU A 101 5.11 -16.42 3.89
C GLU A 101 4.36 -15.56 2.85
N ALA A 102 3.58 -14.58 3.31
CA ALA A 102 2.82 -13.69 2.42
C ALA A 102 3.75 -12.83 1.54
N LEU A 103 4.77 -12.22 2.14
CA LEU A 103 5.73 -11.38 1.41
C LEU A 103 6.55 -12.19 0.41
N SER A 104 6.98 -13.42 0.77
CA SER A 104 7.71 -14.31 -0.13
C SER A 104 6.86 -14.72 -1.33
N TYR A 105 5.58 -14.99 -1.11
CA TYR A 105 4.63 -15.27 -2.18
C TYR A 105 4.54 -14.09 -3.16
N ILE A 106 4.31 -12.89 -2.65
CA ILE A 106 4.17 -11.68 -3.45
C ILE A 106 5.45 -11.38 -4.24
N THR A 107 6.58 -11.33 -3.56
CA THR A 107 7.87 -10.97 -4.19
C THR A 107 8.44 -12.06 -5.08
N GLY A 108 7.93 -13.28 -5.02
CA GLY A 108 8.29 -14.39 -5.90
C GLY A 108 7.71 -14.30 -7.31
N HIS A 109 6.80 -13.38 -7.58
CA HIS A 109 6.19 -13.19 -8.90
C HIS A 109 7.02 -12.23 -9.76
N ASP A 110 7.11 -12.52 -11.05
CA ASP A 110 7.80 -11.65 -12.01
C ASP A 110 7.09 -10.30 -12.14
N GLY A 111 7.85 -9.22 -12.25
CA GLY A 111 7.32 -7.88 -12.42
C GLY A 111 6.85 -7.20 -11.12
N VAL A 112 7.07 -7.83 -9.98
CA VAL A 112 6.83 -7.20 -8.67
C VAL A 112 8.02 -6.33 -8.31
N TRP A 113 7.74 -5.09 -7.98
CA TRP A 113 8.73 -4.11 -7.54
C TRP A 113 8.45 -3.65 -6.12
N SER A 114 9.36 -3.95 -5.20
CA SER A 114 9.32 -3.42 -3.84
C SER A 114 9.94 -2.03 -3.83
N ALA A 115 9.13 -1.02 -3.55
CA ALA A 115 9.53 0.37 -3.65
C ALA A 115 9.01 1.21 -2.49
N THR A 116 9.69 2.32 -2.23
CA THR A 116 9.18 3.36 -1.34
C THR A 116 8.11 4.20 -2.04
N GLY A 117 7.27 4.89 -1.26
CA GLY A 117 6.27 5.79 -1.83
C GLY A 117 6.86 6.88 -2.72
N GLY A 118 8.04 7.41 -2.38
CA GLY A 118 8.76 8.38 -3.21
C GLY A 118 9.17 7.81 -4.56
N GLU A 119 9.74 6.60 -4.59
CA GLU A 119 10.12 5.91 -5.84
C GLU A 119 8.90 5.64 -6.73
N ILE A 120 7.78 5.23 -6.13
CA ILE A 120 6.52 5.02 -6.86
C ILE A 120 6.03 6.34 -7.45
N LEU A 121 6.07 7.41 -6.68
CA LEU A 121 5.64 8.74 -7.15
C LEU A 121 6.52 9.23 -8.31
N ASP A 122 7.83 9.07 -8.21
CA ASP A 122 8.77 9.44 -9.27
C ASP A 122 8.51 8.65 -10.56
N ALA A 123 8.28 7.34 -10.43
CA ALA A 123 7.93 6.50 -11.57
C ALA A 123 6.59 6.91 -12.19
N PHE A 124 5.59 7.23 -11.38
CA PHE A 124 4.29 7.72 -11.84
C PHE A 124 4.41 9.06 -12.58
N LYS A 125 5.13 10.02 -12.03
CA LYS A 125 5.39 11.32 -12.68
C LYS A 125 6.16 11.16 -13.99
N GLY A 126 7.06 10.19 -14.08
CA GLY A 126 7.84 9.89 -15.28
C GLY A 126 7.04 9.28 -16.43
N GLN A 127 5.85 8.75 -16.17
CA GLN A 127 4.93 8.18 -17.18
C GLN A 127 4.02 9.23 -17.82
N GLY A 128 3.86 10.35 -17.14
CA GLY A 128 3.02 11.46 -17.60
C GLY A 128 3.82 12.55 -18.25
#